data_07b8918506ae2e7ecf358932f6924222
#
_entry.id   07b8918506ae2e7ecf358932f6924222
#
_cell.length_a   1.000
_cell.length_b   1.000
_cell.length_c   1.000
_cell.angle_alpha   90.00
_cell.angle_beta   90.00
_cell.angle_gamma   90.00
#
_symmetry.space_group_name_H-M   'P 1'
#
loop_
_entity.id
_entity.type
_entity.pdbx_description
1 polymer ?
#
loop_
_entity_poly.entity_id
_entity_poly.type
_entity_poly.pdbx_seq_one_letter_code
_entity_poly.pdbx_strand_id
1 'polypeptide(L)'
;DIGHTLSTGDFASVNKGSFAPGLPVSDSGSDSSTTRATLTEGNITIGGQSTTATATGVNTDASVANAQVANLPDLQQLLKDQQAMVSAVTTIQSSVTQAISDKHDYEQDKADQAKTEFLNGLTPEAFAQYSQMNIIDQQTYLMEHSPTYNTAFSDAALWGTGGDYKRAADAVTAIITGVGSGQAGG
;
A
#
# COMPACT_ATOMS: atom_id res chain seq x y z
N ASP A 1 -28.46 -1.35 5.33
CA ASP A 1 -27.44 -1.70 6.35
C ASP A 1 -26.41 -2.69 5.77
N ILE A 2 -25.68 -2.20 4.75
CA ILE A 2 -24.67 -3.01 4.04
C ILE A 2 -23.33 -2.98 4.82
N GLY A 3 -23.21 -2.13 5.83
CA GLY A 3 -21.98 -1.98 6.62
C GLY A 3 -21.70 -3.10 7.63
N HIS A 4 -22.64 -4.03 7.84
CA HIS A 4 -22.50 -5.05 8.88
C HIS A 4 -22.08 -6.44 8.39
N THR A 5 -21.95 -6.65 7.08
CA THR A 5 -21.62 -7.95 6.49
C THR A 5 -20.13 -8.16 6.22
N LEU A 6 -19.31 -7.12 6.37
CA LEU A 6 -17.85 -7.23 6.29
C LEU A 6 -17.27 -7.18 7.70
N SER A 7 -17.56 -8.20 8.51
CA SER A 7 -16.86 -8.37 9.78
C SER A 7 -15.41 -8.77 9.51
N THR A 8 -14.49 -8.22 10.28
CA THR A 8 -13.07 -8.56 10.26
C THR A 8 -12.78 -10.06 10.38
N GLY A 9 -13.77 -10.89 10.73
CA GLY A 9 -13.69 -12.34 10.81
C GLY A 9 -13.68 -13.04 9.45
N ASP A 10 -14.34 -12.48 8.43
CA ASP A 10 -14.41 -13.12 7.11
C ASP A 10 -13.12 -12.96 6.29
N PHE A 11 -12.36 -11.88 6.53
CA PHE A 11 -11.04 -11.71 5.94
C PHE A 11 -9.97 -12.62 6.55
N ALA A 12 -10.12 -13.00 7.80
CA ALA A 12 -9.19 -13.90 8.49
C ALA A 12 -9.31 -15.36 8.02
N SER A 13 -10.47 -15.77 7.47
CA SER A 13 -10.69 -17.13 6.98
C SER A 13 -10.10 -17.38 5.59
N VAL A 14 -9.87 -16.34 4.79
CA VAL A 14 -9.31 -16.43 3.43
C VAL A 14 -7.77 -16.44 3.45
N ASN A 15 -7.16 -16.05 4.56
CA ASN A 15 -5.71 -15.86 4.65
C ASN A 15 -5.04 -16.83 5.64
N LYS A 16 -5.25 -18.14 5.44
CA LYS A 16 -4.48 -19.15 6.16
C LYS A 16 -3.04 -19.18 5.62
N GLY A 17 -2.19 -18.28 6.10
CA GLY A 17 -0.76 -18.42 5.90
C GLY A 17 0.04 -17.14 5.62
N SER A 18 -0.59 -15.97 5.51
CA SER A 18 0.14 -14.72 5.29
C SER A 18 -0.48 -13.61 6.12
N PHE A 19 0.23 -13.14 7.11
CA PHE A 19 -0.08 -11.89 7.82
C PHE A 19 0.26 -10.73 6.90
N ALA A 20 -0.54 -10.52 5.86
CA ALA A 20 -0.60 -9.23 5.20
C ALA A 20 -1.74 -8.46 5.88
N PRO A 21 -1.50 -7.38 6.62
CA PRO A 21 -2.57 -6.51 7.03
C PRO A 21 -3.26 -6.03 5.75
N GLY A 22 -4.53 -6.41 5.59
CA GLY A 22 -5.32 -5.95 4.46
C GLY A 22 -5.27 -4.43 4.45
N LEU A 23 -4.98 -3.84 3.30
CA LEU A 23 -5.01 -2.39 3.16
C LEU A 23 -6.43 -1.93 3.49
N PRO A 24 -6.63 -1.01 4.45
CA PRO A 24 -7.93 -0.44 4.67
C PRO A 24 -8.31 0.36 3.43
N VAL A 25 -9.35 -0.09 2.75
CA VAL A 25 -9.91 0.62 1.61
C VAL A 25 -11.11 1.39 2.11
N SER A 26 -11.05 2.72 2.07
CA SER A 26 -12.17 3.59 2.39
C SER A 26 -12.35 4.62 1.30
N ASP A 27 -13.56 4.77 0.85
CA ASP A 27 -13.98 5.86 -0.02
C ASP A 27 -15.31 6.40 0.49
N SER A 28 -15.51 7.71 0.38
CA SER A 28 -16.74 8.37 0.81
C SER A 28 -17.12 9.44 -0.19
N GLY A 29 -18.39 9.49 -0.54
CA GLY A 29 -18.96 10.50 -1.40
C GLY A 29 -20.23 11.07 -0.78
N SER A 30 -20.46 12.36 -0.98
CA SER A 30 -21.72 13.00 -0.64
C SER A 30 -22.20 13.86 -1.80
N ASP A 31 -23.50 13.86 -2.02
CA ASP A 31 -24.14 14.75 -2.97
C ASP A 31 -25.38 15.38 -2.34
N SER A 32 -25.73 16.56 -2.78
CA SER A 32 -26.89 17.29 -2.29
C SER A 32 -27.66 17.92 -3.43
N SER A 33 -28.97 17.88 -3.34
CA SER A 33 -29.83 18.65 -4.25
C SER A 33 -30.76 19.54 -3.46
N THR A 34 -31.11 20.69 -4.04
CA THR A 34 -32.10 21.61 -3.48
C THR A 34 -33.40 21.49 -4.26
N THR A 35 -34.45 21.02 -3.60
CA THR A 35 -35.80 21.05 -4.16
C THR A 35 -36.43 22.40 -3.87
N ARG A 36 -36.85 23.11 -4.90
CA ARG A 36 -37.55 24.36 -4.77
C ARG A 36 -39.05 24.14 -5.00
N ALA A 37 -39.86 24.56 -4.05
CA ALA A 37 -41.30 24.53 -4.23
C ALA A 37 -41.68 25.42 -5.41
N THR A 38 -42.46 24.88 -6.33
CA THR A 38 -42.92 25.56 -7.54
C THR A 38 -44.44 25.45 -7.62
N LEU A 39 -45.11 26.53 -7.87
CA LEU A 39 -46.55 26.55 -8.09
C LEU A 39 -46.84 26.65 -9.58
N THR A 40 -47.73 25.80 -10.07
CA THR A 40 -48.20 25.93 -11.46
C THR A 40 -48.92 27.28 -11.60
N GLU A 41 -48.66 27.97 -12.71
CA GLU A 41 -49.31 29.24 -13.00
C GLU A 41 -50.84 29.03 -13.02
N GLY A 42 -51.53 29.89 -12.31
CA GLY A 42 -52.97 29.81 -12.17
C GLY A 42 -53.52 30.91 -11.27
N ASN A 43 -54.85 31.02 -11.19
CA ASN A 43 -55.52 31.96 -10.30
C ASN A 43 -55.53 31.42 -8.88
N ILE A 44 -55.03 32.23 -7.98
CA ILE A 44 -54.96 31.95 -6.54
C ILE A 44 -55.84 32.97 -5.83
N THR A 45 -56.60 32.55 -4.84
CA THR A 45 -57.40 33.49 -4.00
C THR A 45 -56.73 33.62 -2.63
N ILE A 46 -56.25 34.80 -2.31
CA ILE A 46 -55.67 35.14 -1.01
C ILE A 46 -56.55 36.23 -0.35
N GLY A 47 -57.10 35.94 0.82
CA GLY A 47 -57.97 36.91 1.55
C GLY A 47 -59.21 37.35 0.80
N GLY A 48 -59.72 36.47 -0.09
CA GLY A 48 -60.90 36.78 -0.92
C GLY A 48 -60.58 37.55 -2.21
N GLN A 49 -59.35 37.89 -2.48
CA GLN A 49 -58.87 38.54 -3.71
C GLN A 49 -58.22 37.53 -4.63
N SER A 50 -58.59 37.57 -5.94
CA SER A 50 -57.94 36.70 -6.95
C SER A 50 -56.62 37.31 -7.42
N THR A 51 -55.63 36.54 -7.45
CA THR A 51 -54.27 36.90 -7.92
C THR A 51 -53.64 35.71 -8.70
N THR A 52 -52.49 35.94 -9.30
CA THR A 52 -51.76 34.87 -9.99
C THR A 52 -50.55 34.37 -9.16
N ALA A 53 -50.09 33.16 -9.41
CA ALA A 53 -48.91 32.61 -8.72
C ALA A 53 -47.67 33.52 -8.92
N THR A 54 -47.43 34.01 -10.13
CA THR A 54 -46.35 34.94 -10.45
C THR A 54 -46.45 36.25 -9.65
N ALA A 55 -47.68 36.79 -9.47
CA ALA A 55 -47.90 38.05 -8.73
C ALA A 55 -47.64 37.91 -7.23
N THR A 56 -47.61 36.69 -6.67
CA THR A 56 -47.25 36.40 -5.27
C THR A 56 -45.75 36.29 -5.05
N GLY A 57 -44.92 36.35 -6.10
CA GLY A 57 -43.47 36.16 -6.01
C GLY A 57 -43.01 34.70 -5.80
N VAL A 58 -43.95 33.75 -5.94
CA VAL A 58 -43.61 32.32 -5.87
C VAL A 58 -43.01 31.89 -7.18
N ASN A 59 -42.04 31.01 -7.13
CA ASN A 59 -41.44 30.43 -8.33
C ASN A 59 -42.46 29.61 -9.12
N THR A 60 -42.70 29.98 -10.39
CA THR A 60 -43.61 29.28 -11.32
C THR A 60 -42.84 28.51 -12.40
N ASP A 61 -41.55 28.62 -12.46
CA ASP A 61 -40.72 27.92 -13.42
C ASP A 61 -40.39 26.49 -12.96
N ALA A 62 -41.13 25.53 -13.50
CA ALA A 62 -40.97 24.13 -13.19
C ALA A 62 -39.60 23.56 -13.69
N SER A 63 -38.95 24.24 -14.62
CA SER A 63 -37.64 23.76 -15.15
C SER A 63 -36.50 23.86 -14.12
N VAL A 64 -36.67 24.76 -13.12
CA VAL A 64 -35.70 24.94 -12.04
C VAL A 64 -36.15 24.36 -10.69
N ALA A 65 -37.31 23.64 -10.68
CA ALA A 65 -37.90 23.11 -9.45
C ALA A 65 -37.06 22.02 -8.80
N ASN A 66 -36.47 21.15 -9.60
CA ASN A 66 -35.72 19.99 -9.15
C ASN A 66 -34.41 19.94 -9.90
N ALA A 67 -33.32 20.32 -9.26
CA ALA A 67 -31.99 19.96 -9.74
C ALA A 67 -31.85 18.43 -9.65
N GLN A 68 -31.47 17.81 -10.75
CA GLN A 68 -31.18 16.37 -10.74
C GLN A 68 -29.95 16.12 -9.89
N VAL A 69 -30.08 15.22 -8.93
CA VAL A 69 -28.89 14.73 -8.17
C VAL A 69 -27.94 14.10 -9.18
N ALA A 70 -26.66 14.39 -9.09
CA ALA A 70 -25.65 13.75 -9.92
C ALA A 70 -25.78 12.22 -9.79
N ASN A 71 -25.54 11.52 -10.89
CA ASN A 71 -25.55 10.05 -10.83
C ASN A 71 -24.51 9.61 -9.80
N LEU A 72 -24.95 8.76 -8.87
CA LEU A 72 -24.03 8.12 -7.94
C LEU A 72 -22.93 7.39 -8.73
N PRO A 73 -21.68 7.44 -8.28
CA PRO A 73 -20.62 6.66 -8.87
C PRO A 73 -21.04 5.20 -8.99
N ASP A 74 -20.63 4.53 -10.08
CA ASP A 74 -20.86 3.10 -10.20
C ASP A 74 -20.02 2.38 -9.13
N LEU A 75 -20.70 1.93 -8.07
CA LEU A 75 -20.07 1.22 -6.95
C LEU A 75 -19.30 -0.03 -7.40
N GLN A 76 -19.76 -0.69 -8.47
CA GLN A 76 -19.06 -1.86 -8.98
C GLN A 76 -17.75 -1.47 -9.67
N GLN A 77 -17.75 -0.35 -10.41
CA GLN A 77 -16.51 0.16 -11.02
C GLN A 77 -15.55 0.62 -9.94
N LEU A 78 -16.03 1.35 -8.95
CA LEU A 78 -15.22 1.81 -7.82
C LEU A 78 -14.56 0.63 -7.08
N LEU A 79 -15.32 -0.42 -6.78
CA LEU A 79 -14.78 -1.63 -6.14
C LEU A 79 -13.72 -2.32 -7.00
N LYS A 80 -13.93 -2.39 -8.32
CA LYS A 80 -12.92 -2.96 -9.23
C LYS A 80 -11.63 -2.14 -9.24
N ASP A 81 -11.76 -0.82 -9.27
CA ASP A 81 -10.61 0.09 -9.27
C ASP A 81 -9.83 -0.01 -7.96
N GLN A 82 -10.53 -0.12 -6.84
CA GLN A 82 -9.92 -0.36 -5.53
C GLN A 82 -9.22 -1.72 -5.45
N GLN A 83 -9.86 -2.79 -5.94
CA GLN A 83 -9.24 -4.11 -5.99
C GLN A 83 -8.00 -4.13 -6.89
N ALA A 84 -8.04 -3.44 -8.02
CA ALA A 84 -6.90 -3.30 -8.92
C ALA A 84 -5.74 -2.54 -8.23
N MET A 85 -6.04 -1.48 -7.48
CA MET A 85 -5.06 -0.72 -6.71
C MET A 85 -4.42 -1.60 -5.62
N VAL A 86 -5.21 -2.31 -4.83
CA VAL A 86 -4.71 -3.24 -3.79
C VAL A 86 -3.82 -4.31 -4.41
N SER A 87 -4.23 -4.90 -5.53
CA SER A 87 -3.43 -5.90 -6.24
C SER A 87 -2.11 -5.33 -6.77
N ALA A 88 -2.12 -4.12 -7.31
CA ALA A 88 -0.92 -3.43 -7.78
C ALA A 88 0.05 -3.16 -6.63
N VAL A 89 -0.42 -2.65 -5.50
CA VAL A 89 0.40 -2.39 -4.30
C VAL A 89 1.00 -3.69 -3.77
N THR A 90 0.21 -4.77 -3.68
CA THR A 90 0.70 -6.08 -3.24
C THR A 90 1.77 -6.63 -4.18
N THR A 91 1.60 -6.46 -5.49
CA THR A 91 2.58 -6.88 -6.49
C THR A 91 3.88 -6.09 -6.36
N ILE A 92 3.81 -4.77 -6.18
CA ILE A 92 4.99 -3.93 -5.95
C ILE A 92 5.71 -4.37 -4.68
N GLN A 93 4.98 -4.57 -3.57
CA GLN A 93 5.55 -5.00 -2.30
C GLN A 93 6.27 -6.35 -2.43
N SER A 94 5.64 -7.33 -3.08
CA SER A 94 6.28 -8.64 -3.28
C SER A 94 7.50 -8.55 -4.18
N SER A 95 7.46 -7.73 -5.24
CA SER A 95 8.59 -7.53 -6.14
C SER A 95 9.77 -6.85 -5.46
N VAL A 96 9.51 -5.84 -4.62
CA VAL A 96 10.55 -5.17 -3.82
C VAL A 96 11.17 -6.13 -2.82
N THR A 97 10.35 -6.90 -2.09
CA THR A 97 10.83 -7.90 -1.14
C THR A 97 11.69 -8.96 -1.83
N GLN A 98 11.27 -9.44 -3.00
CA GLN A 98 12.04 -10.40 -3.79
C GLN A 98 13.37 -9.82 -4.25
N ALA A 99 13.37 -8.59 -4.79
CA ALA A 99 14.59 -7.93 -5.24
C ALA A 99 15.61 -7.72 -4.11
N ILE A 100 15.15 -7.43 -2.89
CA ILE A 100 16.00 -7.31 -1.70
C ILE A 100 16.60 -8.67 -1.34
N SER A 101 15.78 -9.73 -1.34
CA SER A 101 16.24 -11.09 -1.05
C SER A 101 17.26 -11.54 -2.10
N ASP A 102 16.96 -11.38 -3.38
CA ASP A 102 17.86 -11.76 -4.48
C ASP A 102 19.20 -11.02 -4.39
N LYS A 103 19.15 -9.73 -4.00
CA LYS A 103 20.37 -8.95 -3.84
C LYS A 103 21.18 -9.39 -2.62
N HIS A 104 20.54 -9.67 -1.50
CA HIS A 104 21.18 -10.25 -0.32
C HIS A 104 21.86 -11.57 -0.66
N ASP A 105 21.14 -12.48 -1.32
CA ASP A 105 21.63 -13.79 -1.66
C ASP A 105 22.81 -13.72 -2.65
N TYR A 106 22.71 -12.81 -3.63
CA TYR A 106 23.81 -12.55 -4.55
C TYR A 106 25.12 -12.10 -3.84
N GLU A 107 25.01 -11.17 -2.88
CA GLU A 107 26.18 -10.70 -2.12
C GLU A 107 26.68 -11.79 -1.16
N GLN A 108 25.78 -12.60 -0.59
CA GLN A 108 26.14 -13.75 0.22
C GLN A 108 26.91 -14.81 -0.59
N ASP A 109 26.46 -15.11 -1.80
CA ASP A 109 27.14 -16.02 -2.72
C ASP A 109 28.55 -15.52 -3.05
N LYS A 110 28.72 -14.20 -3.26
CA LYS A 110 30.04 -13.60 -3.45
C LYS A 110 30.94 -13.76 -2.24
N ALA A 111 30.39 -13.59 -1.03
CA ALA A 111 31.13 -13.81 0.19
C ALA A 111 31.57 -15.27 0.32
N ASP A 112 30.71 -16.22 0.00
CA ASP A 112 31.02 -17.65 0.06
C ASP A 112 32.08 -18.07 -1.00
N GLN A 113 32.02 -17.47 -2.19
CA GLN A 113 33.07 -17.64 -3.21
C GLN A 113 34.41 -17.08 -2.72
N ALA A 114 34.43 -15.86 -2.22
CA ALA A 114 35.64 -15.21 -1.70
C ALA A 114 36.23 -15.99 -0.51
N LYS A 115 35.40 -16.54 0.36
CA LYS A 115 35.82 -17.46 1.42
C LYS A 115 36.48 -18.70 0.84
N THR A 116 35.86 -19.33 -0.14
CA THR A 116 36.39 -20.54 -0.76
C THR A 116 37.74 -20.29 -1.43
N GLU A 117 37.86 -19.21 -2.19
CA GLU A 117 39.09 -18.80 -2.85
C GLU A 117 40.20 -18.52 -1.82
N PHE A 118 39.89 -17.79 -0.77
CA PHE A 118 40.83 -17.47 0.30
C PHE A 118 41.33 -18.74 0.99
N LEU A 119 40.44 -19.66 1.38
CA LEU A 119 40.79 -20.90 2.07
C LEU A 119 41.63 -21.83 1.18
N ASN A 120 41.35 -21.88 -0.12
CA ASN A 120 42.12 -22.64 -1.08
C ASN A 120 43.56 -22.10 -1.26
N GLY A 121 43.77 -20.82 -0.97
CA GLY A 121 45.08 -20.17 -1.02
C GLY A 121 45.91 -20.33 0.26
N LEU A 122 45.34 -20.89 1.34
CA LEU A 122 46.06 -21.10 2.61
C LEU A 122 47.03 -22.26 2.51
N THR A 123 48.15 -22.17 3.29
CA THR A 123 48.98 -23.33 3.51
C THR A 123 48.28 -24.40 4.36
N PRO A 124 48.67 -25.69 4.29
CA PRO A 124 48.06 -26.74 5.11
C PRO A 124 48.04 -26.41 6.61
N GLU A 125 49.11 -25.78 7.10
CA GLU A 125 49.27 -25.39 8.51
C GLU A 125 48.30 -24.25 8.87
N ALA A 126 48.18 -23.25 8.02
CA ALA A 126 47.24 -22.12 8.25
C ALA A 126 45.77 -22.59 8.18
N PHE A 127 45.47 -23.50 7.22
CA PHE A 127 44.14 -24.09 7.14
C PHE A 127 43.80 -24.94 8.37
N ALA A 128 44.78 -25.71 8.91
CA ALA A 128 44.56 -26.47 10.13
C ALA A 128 44.28 -25.57 11.32
N GLN A 129 44.99 -24.43 11.45
CA GLN A 129 44.72 -23.42 12.51
C GLN A 129 43.32 -22.83 12.34
N TYR A 130 42.95 -22.38 11.13
CA TYR A 130 41.62 -21.87 10.84
C TYR A 130 40.52 -22.86 11.21
N SER A 131 40.70 -24.12 10.88
CA SER A 131 39.72 -25.20 11.12
C SER A 131 39.47 -25.48 12.62
N GLN A 132 40.42 -25.12 13.49
CA GLN A 132 40.28 -25.26 14.95
C GLN A 132 39.62 -24.09 15.61
N MET A 133 39.42 -22.95 14.91
CA MET A 133 38.73 -21.79 15.41
C MET A 133 37.23 -22.05 15.54
N ASN A 134 36.57 -21.41 16.51
CA ASN A 134 35.12 -21.38 16.54
C ASN A 134 34.59 -20.52 15.39
N ILE A 135 33.28 -20.58 15.13
CA ILE A 135 32.64 -19.92 13.98
C ILE A 135 32.87 -18.40 14.00
N ILE A 136 32.85 -17.77 15.17
CA ILE A 136 33.03 -16.31 15.31
C ILE A 136 34.47 -15.92 14.98
N ASP A 137 35.44 -16.69 15.48
CA ASP A 137 36.84 -16.43 15.22
C ASP A 137 37.22 -16.72 13.76
N GLN A 138 36.61 -17.75 13.14
CA GLN A 138 36.73 -18.02 11.70
C GLN A 138 36.22 -16.84 10.85
N GLN A 139 35.09 -16.29 11.21
CA GLN A 139 34.52 -15.13 10.51
C GLN A 139 35.38 -13.89 10.67
N THR A 140 35.87 -13.62 11.90
CA THR A 140 36.78 -12.51 12.16
C THR A 140 38.08 -12.67 11.36
N TYR A 141 38.64 -13.86 11.34
CA TYR A 141 39.84 -14.18 10.57
C TYR A 141 39.67 -13.92 9.07
N LEU A 142 38.54 -14.34 8.50
CA LEU A 142 38.21 -14.06 7.10
C LEU A 142 38.07 -12.57 6.83
N MET A 143 37.39 -11.82 7.71
CA MET A 143 37.20 -10.39 7.54
C MET A 143 38.53 -9.61 7.61
N GLU A 144 39.46 -10.06 8.44
CA GLU A 144 40.78 -9.44 8.59
C GLU A 144 41.75 -9.76 7.47
N HIS A 145 41.68 -10.99 6.93
CA HIS A 145 42.69 -11.50 5.98
C HIS A 145 42.20 -11.58 4.53
N SER A 146 40.90 -11.46 4.28
CA SER A 146 40.31 -11.44 2.95
C SER A 146 39.47 -10.17 2.71
N PRO A 147 40.03 -9.11 2.11
CA PRO A 147 39.29 -7.90 1.80
C PRO A 147 38.07 -8.14 0.91
N THR A 148 38.17 -9.10 -0.03
CA THR A 148 37.05 -9.48 -0.92
C THR A 148 35.89 -10.07 -0.12
N TYR A 149 36.18 -10.98 0.81
CA TYR A 149 35.19 -11.55 1.71
C TYR A 149 34.55 -10.46 2.58
N ASN A 150 35.38 -9.61 3.20
CA ASN A 150 34.90 -8.54 4.07
C ASN A 150 33.93 -7.60 3.34
N THR A 151 34.27 -7.19 2.11
CA THR A 151 33.40 -6.33 1.30
C THR A 151 32.08 -7.03 0.98
N ALA A 152 32.12 -8.24 0.43
CA ALA A 152 30.90 -8.96 0.05
C ALA A 152 30.01 -9.28 1.25
N PHE A 153 30.60 -9.67 2.38
CA PHE A 153 29.86 -9.95 3.62
C PHE A 153 29.20 -8.67 4.19
N SER A 154 29.92 -7.55 4.17
CA SER A 154 29.38 -6.26 4.60
C SER A 154 28.27 -5.79 3.68
N ASP A 155 28.41 -5.95 2.37
CA ASP A 155 27.37 -5.61 1.41
C ASP A 155 26.11 -6.48 1.60
N ALA A 156 26.28 -7.79 1.81
CA ALA A 156 25.17 -8.68 2.14
C ALA A 156 24.42 -8.21 3.40
N ALA A 157 25.13 -7.81 4.43
CA ALA A 157 24.53 -7.32 5.67
C ALA A 157 23.65 -6.06 5.47
N LEU A 158 23.98 -5.18 4.50
CA LEU A 158 23.17 -4.00 4.18
C LEU A 158 21.80 -4.37 3.58
N TRP A 159 21.72 -5.49 2.88
CA TRP A 159 20.47 -6.00 2.29
C TRP A 159 19.71 -6.97 3.20
N GLY A 160 20.36 -7.50 4.23
CA GLY A 160 19.78 -8.41 5.21
C GLY A 160 18.91 -7.73 6.25
N THR A 161 18.37 -8.51 7.19
CA THR A 161 17.51 -8.04 8.26
C THR A 161 18.20 -6.95 9.10
N GLY A 162 17.58 -5.78 9.19
CA GLY A 162 18.11 -4.61 9.90
C GLY A 162 19.17 -3.82 9.12
N GLY A 163 19.51 -4.22 7.91
CA GLY A 163 20.41 -3.50 7.03
C GLY A 163 19.81 -2.20 6.48
N ASP A 164 20.67 -1.26 6.12
CA ASP A 164 20.25 0.08 5.71
C ASP A 164 19.42 0.09 4.42
N TYR A 165 19.80 -0.71 3.42
CA TYR A 165 19.08 -0.80 2.16
C TYR A 165 17.72 -1.48 2.33
N LYS A 166 17.66 -2.51 3.18
CA LYS A 166 16.39 -3.16 3.51
C LYS A 166 15.45 -2.18 4.22
N ARG A 167 15.94 -1.44 5.21
CA ARG A 167 15.13 -0.43 5.93
C ARG A 167 14.64 0.69 5.00
N ALA A 168 15.49 1.16 4.08
CA ALA A 168 15.10 2.16 3.10
C ALA A 168 14.00 1.63 2.16
N ALA A 169 14.13 0.40 1.67
CA ALA A 169 13.14 -0.22 0.80
C ALA A 169 11.81 -0.50 1.54
N ASP A 170 11.88 -0.95 2.79
CA ASP A 170 10.69 -1.14 3.63
C ASP A 170 9.95 0.20 3.86
N ALA A 171 10.68 1.31 4.06
CA ALA A 171 10.12 2.64 4.20
C ALA A 171 9.43 3.12 2.90
N VAL A 172 10.06 2.92 1.74
CA VAL A 172 9.44 3.25 0.44
C VAL A 172 8.18 2.42 0.20
N THR A 173 8.24 1.14 0.52
CA THR A 173 7.08 0.24 0.42
C THR A 173 5.93 0.70 1.32
N ALA A 174 6.23 1.13 2.55
CA ALA A 174 5.23 1.67 3.48
C ALA A 174 4.58 2.95 2.94
N ILE A 175 5.35 3.84 2.31
CA ILE A 175 4.82 5.06 1.67
C ILE A 175 3.88 4.69 0.52
N ILE A 176 4.29 3.79 -0.38
CA ILE A 176 3.47 3.35 -1.51
C ILE A 176 2.16 2.73 -1.00
N THR A 177 2.24 1.90 0.03
CA THR A 177 1.09 1.26 0.66
C THR A 177 0.17 2.30 1.31
N GLY A 178 0.72 3.28 2.02
CA GLY A 178 -0.03 4.36 2.66
C GLY A 178 -0.76 5.24 1.64
N VAL A 179 -0.13 5.59 0.53
CA VAL A 179 -0.77 6.36 -0.56
C VAL A 179 -1.87 5.54 -1.22
N GLY A 180 -1.61 4.26 -1.50
CA GLY A 180 -2.60 3.36 -2.12
C GLY A 180 -3.82 3.11 -1.25
N SER A 181 -3.70 3.23 0.08
CA SER A 181 -4.82 3.08 1.03
C SER A 181 -5.60 4.37 1.29
N GLY A 182 -5.26 5.48 0.64
CA GLY A 182 -5.94 6.77 0.84
C GLY A 182 -5.62 7.48 2.16
N GLN A 183 -4.64 6.99 2.91
CA GLN A 183 -4.26 7.58 4.21
C GLN A 183 -3.16 8.67 4.13
N ALA A 184 -2.77 9.08 2.95
CA ALA A 184 -1.83 10.19 2.75
C ALA A 184 -2.55 11.54 2.79
N GLY A 185 -3.08 11.93 3.92
CA GLY A 185 -3.84 13.18 4.06
C GLY A 185 -4.41 13.37 5.45
N GLY A 186 -3.62 13.24 6.47
CA GLY A 186 -3.94 13.64 7.84
C GLY A 186 -2.87 14.57 8.36
#